data_98310f2a78c066d8f6bd80827211c615
#
_entry.id   98310f2a78c066d8f6bd80827211c615
#
_cell.length_a   1.000
_cell.length_b   1.000
_cell.length_c   1.000
_cell.angle_alpha   90.00
_cell.angle_beta   90.00
_cell.angle_gamma   90.00
#
_symmetry.space_group_name_H-M   'P 1'
#
loop_
_entity.id
_entity.type
_entity.pdbx_description
1 polymer ?
#
loop_
_entity_poly.entity_id
_entity_poly.type
_entity_poly.pdbx_seq_one_letter_code
_entity_poly.pdbx_strand_id
1 'polypeptide(L)'
;RVKHVKALIHERGDFVMVTEPRASGDFELNGVQATAALVITLGMLVLMTFGVVPNVVAVLLAAVCMVLTRCLDANQAYRNINWESVVLIAAILPMATALQKTGGVQFVVDGLVSGLGQRGPYLLLGAFFVLTSGFSQVISNTATTVLVAPIAYQVAVGLDMSPRPFLMTVAIAASTAFATPIASPVNTLVLNPGGYKFFDYMRVGLLLQLVLLVATLVIVPWMFPLSPR
;
A
#
# COMPACT_ATOMS: atom_id res chain seq x y z
N ARG A 1 -21.12 -7.32 30.12
CA ARG A 1 -19.93 -6.46 30.21
C ARG A 1 -20.02 -5.22 29.32
N VAL A 2 -20.56 -5.28 28.10
CA VAL A 2 -20.74 -4.11 27.21
C VAL A 2 -21.82 -3.13 27.73
N LYS A 3 -22.87 -3.63 28.40
CA LYS A 3 -23.92 -2.80 28.99
C LYS A 3 -23.40 -1.88 30.10
N HIS A 4 -22.41 -2.32 30.89
CA HIS A 4 -21.81 -1.51 31.94
C HIS A 4 -20.91 -0.39 31.40
N VAL A 5 -20.26 -0.60 30.24
CA VAL A 5 -19.43 0.43 29.58
C VAL A 5 -20.30 1.56 29.03
N LYS A 6 -21.49 1.25 28.45
CA LYS A 6 -22.45 2.27 27.99
C LYS A 6 -23.04 3.10 29.13
N ALA A 7 -23.27 2.51 30.31
CA ALA A 7 -23.74 3.21 31.48
C ALA A 7 -22.67 4.17 32.04
N LEU A 8 -21.40 3.76 32.06
CA LEU A 8 -20.27 4.60 32.50
C LEU A 8 -19.99 5.81 31.61
N ILE A 9 -20.25 5.68 30.31
CA ILE A 9 -20.10 6.78 29.35
C ILE A 9 -21.16 7.88 29.56
N HIS A 10 -22.32 7.50 30.05
CA HIS A 10 -23.42 8.45 30.29
C HIS A 10 -23.28 9.24 31.61
N GLU A 11 -22.50 8.72 32.56
CA GLU A 11 -22.38 9.34 33.90
C GLU A 11 -21.15 10.26 34.09
N ARG A 12 -20.12 10.16 33.24
CA ARG A 12 -18.94 11.05 33.34
C ARG A 12 -18.47 11.46 31.95
N GLY A 13 -18.67 12.73 31.61
CA GLY A 13 -18.28 13.36 30.36
C GLY A 13 -16.75 13.44 30.06
N ASP A 14 -15.93 12.63 30.76
CA ASP A 14 -14.47 12.69 30.65
C ASP A 14 -13.85 11.60 29.74
N PHE A 15 -14.66 10.75 29.12
CA PHE A 15 -14.15 9.75 28.19
C PHE A 15 -14.45 10.15 26.75
N VAL A 16 -13.45 10.69 26.06
CA VAL A 16 -13.48 10.86 24.61
C VAL A 16 -13.23 9.49 23.97
N MET A 17 -14.28 8.80 23.56
CA MET A 17 -14.14 7.63 22.67
C MET A 17 -13.80 8.14 21.28
N VAL A 18 -12.55 7.97 20.87
CA VAL A 18 -12.05 8.36 19.56
C VAL A 18 -12.61 7.46 18.43
N THR A 19 -13.10 6.28 18.78
CA THR A 19 -13.81 5.39 17.86
C THR A 19 -14.79 4.54 18.67
N GLU A 20 -16.09 4.60 18.35
CA GLU A 20 -16.95 3.49 18.73
C GLU A 20 -16.31 2.22 18.19
N PRO A 21 -16.07 1.18 19.03
CA PRO A 21 -15.84 -0.15 18.49
C PRO A 21 -17.06 -0.37 17.58
N ARG A 22 -16.89 -0.48 16.27
CA ARG A 22 -17.97 -0.88 15.37
C ARG A 22 -18.65 -2.00 16.12
N ALA A 23 -19.89 -1.75 16.55
CA ALA A 23 -20.67 -2.75 17.22
C ALA A 23 -20.48 -4.00 16.38
N SER A 24 -19.82 -4.99 16.95
CA SER A 24 -19.80 -6.33 16.41
C SER A 24 -21.26 -6.71 16.41
N GLY A 25 -21.99 -6.26 15.38
CA GLY A 25 -23.34 -6.73 15.13
C GLY A 25 -23.16 -8.23 15.11
N ASP A 26 -23.88 -8.89 15.96
CA ASP A 26 -23.85 -10.31 16.24
C ASP A 26 -23.35 -11.12 15.04
N PHE A 27 -22.03 -11.21 14.88
CA PHE A 27 -21.43 -12.27 14.12
C PHE A 27 -21.58 -13.49 15.00
N GLU A 28 -22.78 -14.06 15.02
CA GLU A 28 -22.93 -15.48 15.27
C GLU A 28 -22.06 -16.13 14.19
N LEU A 29 -20.87 -16.53 14.60
CA LEU A 29 -19.96 -17.33 13.78
C LEU A 29 -20.68 -18.64 13.46
N ASN A 30 -21.49 -18.64 12.42
CA ASN A 30 -22.02 -19.86 11.82
C ASN A 30 -20.79 -20.64 11.36
N GLY A 31 -20.46 -21.71 12.06
CA GLY A 31 -19.27 -22.52 11.76
C GLY A 31 -19.19 -22.93 10.29
N VAL A 32 -20.34 -23.09 9.63
CA VAL A 32 -20.45 -23.39 8.22
C VAL A 32 -19.94 -22.23 7.35
N GLN A 33 -20.27 -20.99 7.67
CA GLN A 33 -19.80 -19.80 6.92
C GLN A 33 -18.30 -19.56 7.11
N ALA A 34 -17.81 -19.77 8.33
CA ALA A 34 -16.39 -19.66 8.63
C ALA A 34 -15.57 -20.71 7.86
N THR A 35 -16.06 -21.96 7.81
CA THR A 35 -15.41 -23.04 7.04
C THR A 35 -15.47 -22.76 5.53
N ALA A 36 -16.59 -22.28 5.01
CA ALA A 36 -16.72 -21.89 3.61
C ALA A 36 -15.76 -20.75 3.24
N ALA A 37 -15.67 -19.72 4.07
CA ALA A 37 -14.73 -18.61 3.84
C ALA A 37 -13.28 -19.09 3.82
N LEU A 38 -12.90 -20.00 4.74
CA LEU A 38 -11.57 -20.57 4.79
C LEU A 38 -11.25 -21.40 3.54
N VAL A 39 -12.18 -22.25 3.10
CA VAL A 39 -12.02 -23.05 1.88
C VAL A 39 -11.90 -22.18 0.65
N ILE A 40 -12.72 -21.14 0.51
CA ILE A 40 -12.65 -20.20 -0.62
C ILE A 40 -11.30 -19.46 -0.62
N THR A 41 -10.84 -18.99 0.55
CA THR A 41 -9.56 -18.29 0.66
C THR A 41 -8.38 -19.20 0.32
N LEU A 42 -8.38 -20.42 0.82
CA LEU A 42 -7.34 -21.41 0.48
C LEU A 42 -7.37 -21.77 -1.00
N GLY A 43 -8.55 -21.97 -1.58
CA GLY A 43 -8.74 -22.20 -3.01
C GLY A 43 -8.18 -21.06 -3.87
N MET A 44 -8.45 -19.81 -3.47
CA MET A 44 -7.89 -18.62 -4.12
C MET A 44 -6.35 -18.63 -4.08
N LEU A 45 -5.76 -18.88 -2.90
CA LEU A 45 -4.30 -18.94 -2.74
C LEU A 45 -3.68 -20.03 -3.60
N VAL A 46 -4.30 -21.21 -3.67
CA VAL A 46 -3.87 -22.31 -4.53
C VAL A 46 -3.91 -21.89 -6.00
N LEU A 47 -5.01 -21.33 -6.49
CA LEU A 47 -5.13 -20.84 -7.87
C LEU A 47 -4.07 -19.80 -8.22
N MET A 48 -3.78 -18.87 -7.29
CA MET A 48 -2.74 -17.85 -7.48
C MET A 48 -1.34 -18.45 -7.50
N THR A 49 -1.07 -19.44 -6.64
CA THR A 49 0.26 -20.08 -6.53
C THR A 49 0.59 -20.93 -7.75
N PHE A 50 -0.37 -21.69 -8.26
CA PHE A 50 -0.18 -22.50 -9.44
C PHE A 50 -0.29 -21.74 -10.77
N GLY A 51 -0.69 -20.46 -10.72
CA GLY A 51 -0.78 -19.62 -11.93
C GLY A 51 -1.81 -20.10 -12.96
N VAL A 52 -2.80 -20.89 -12.55
CA VAL A 52 -3.83 -21.47 -13.44
C VAL A 52 -4.68 -20.35 -14.10
N VAL A 53 -4.91 -19.27 -13.37
CA VAL A 53 -5.64 -18.09 -13.83
C VAL A 53 -4.89 -16.81 -13.41
N PRO A 54 -5.09 -15.69 -14.12
CA PRO A 54 -4.57 -14.40 -13.68
C PRO A 54 -5.00 -14.07 -12.25
N ASN A 55 -4.10 -13.54 -11.44
CA ASN A 55 -4.34 -13.25 -10.02
C ASN A 55 -5.63 -12.43 -9.79
N VAL A 56 -5.90 -11.47 -10.67
CA VAL A 56 -7.12 -10.64 -10.62
C VAL A 56 -8.38 -11.49 -10.75
N VAL A 57 -8.38 -12.46 -11.65
CA VAL A 57 -9.51 -13.37 -11.86
C VAL A 57 -9.72 -14.27 -10.65
N ALA A 58 -8.63 -14.81 -10.06
CA ALA A 58 -8.71 -15.64 -8.85
C ALA A 58 -9.33 -14.88 -7.68
N VAL A 59 -8.91 -13.62 -7.46
CA VAL A 59 -9.46 -12.77 -6.39
C VAL A 59 -10.92 -12.42 -6.63
N LEU A 60 -11.30 -12.06 -7.86
CA LEU A 60 -12.69 -11.75 -8.19
C LEU A 60 -13.61 -12.97 -8.03
N LEU A 61 -13.16 -14.15 -8.48
CA LEU A 61 -13.90 -15.39 -8.28
C LEU A 61 -14.12 -15.70 -6.79
N ALA A 62 -13.06 -15.55 -5.97
CA ALA A 62 -13.18 -15.74 -4.54
C ALA A 62 -14.17 -14.75 -3.90
N ALA A 63 -14.11 -13.48 -4.28
CA ALA A 63 -15.05 -12.46 -3.79
C ALA A 63 -16.50 -12.79 -4.14
N VAL A 64 -16.77 -13.19 -5.40
CA VAL A 64 -18.10 -13.62 -5.85
C VAL A 64 -18.55 -14.87 -5.08
N CYS A 65 -17.68 -15.87 -4.91
CA CYS A 65 -18.00 -17.05 -4.13
C CYS A 65 -18.36 -16.73 -2.67
N MET A 66 -17.65 -15.78 -2.03
CA MET A 66 -17.97 -15.36 -0.66
C MET A 66 -19.35 -14.70 -0.55
N VAL A 67 -19.77 -13.94 -1.55
CA VAL A 67 -21.12 -13.35 -1.59
C VAL A 67 -22.17 -14.41 -1.85
N LEU A 68 -21.95 -15.32 -2.80
CA LEU A 68 -22.89 -16.42 -3.13
C LEU A 68 -23.09 -17.39 -1.98
N THR A 69 -22.04 -17.69 -1.22
CA THR A 69 -22.12 -18.55 -0.03
C THR A 69 -22.65 -17.81 1.20
N ARG A 70 -23.03 -16.55 1.05
CA ARG A 70 -23.51 -15.68 2.15
C ARG A 70 -22.52 -15.56 3.31
N CYS A 71 -21.24 -15.75 3.05
CA CYS A 71 -20.19 -15.42 4.02
C CYS A 71 -20.06 -13.90 4.21
N LEU A 72 -20.41 -13.13 3.18
CA LEU A 72 -20.49 -11.67 3.17
C LEU A 72 -21.79 -11.23 2.52
N ASP A 73 -22.47 -10.25 3.11
CA ASP A 73 -23.59 -9.60 2.45
C ASP A 73 -23.08 -8.67 1.34
N ALA A 74 -23.84 -8.54 0.24
CA ALA A 74 -23.47 -7.70 -0.90
C ALA A 74 -23.23 -6.24 -0.49
N ASN A 75 -24.02 -5.70 0.43
CA ASN A 75 -23.85 -4.36 0.96
C ASN A 75 -22.56 -4.22 1.77
N GLN A 76 -22.18 -5.24 2.53
CA GLN A 76 -20.92 -5.27 3.27
C GLN A 76 -19.72 -5.36 2.32
N ALA A 77 -19.80 -6.20 1.29
CA ALA A 77 -18.78 -6.30 0.26
C ALA A 77 -18.56 -4.93 -0.42
N TYR A 78 -19.65 -4.25 -0.82
CA TYR A 78 -19.59 -2.94 -1.46
C TYR A 78 -19.00 -1.85 -0.54
N ARG A 79 -19.35 -1.85 0.74
CA ARG A 79 -18.82 -0.89 1.75
C ARG A 79 -17.35 -1.10 2.08
N ASN A 80 -16.83 -2.31 1.90
CA ASN A 80 -15.43 -2.64 2.14
C ASN A 80 -14.52 -2.34 0.94
N ILE A 81 -15.09 -1.96 -0.21
CA ILE A 81 -14.29 -1.47 -1.35
C ILE A 81 -13.66 -0.13 -0.96
N ASN A 82 -12.35 -0.04 -1.08
CA ASN A 82 -11.65 1.23 -0.93
C ASN A 82 -11.83 2.07 -2.20
N TRP A 83 -12.95 2.80 -2.26
CA TRP A 83 -13.31 3.63 -3.40
C TRP A 83 -12.30 4.74 -3.67
N GLU A 84 -11.65 5.26 -2.64
CA GLU A 84 -10.58 6.24 -2.78
C GLU A 84 -9.45 5.70 -3.68
N SER A 85 -8.97 4.49 -3.39
CA SER A 85 -7.94 3.84 -4.21
C SER A 85 -8.43 3.57 -5.65
N VAL A 86 -9.67 3.13 -5.82
CA VAL A 86 -10.23 2.86 -7.16
C VAL A 86 -10.30 4.15 -7.98
N VAL A 87 -10.81 5.24 -7.40
CA VAL A 87 -10.91 6.54 -8.08
C VAL A 87 -9.53 7.11 -8.38
N LEU A 88 -8.58 7.00 -7.45
CA LEU A 88 -7.20 7.44 -7.67
C LEU A 88 -6.55 6.70 -8.84
N ILE A 89 -6.69 5.38 -8.91
CA ILE A 89 -6.15 4.58 -10.02
C ILE A 89 -6.81 4.99 -11.34
N ALA A 90 -8.12 5.13 -11.35
CA ALA A 90 -8.87 5.54 -12.55
C ALA A 90 -8.48 6.95 -13.04
N ALA A 91 -8.14 7.87 -12.14
CA ALA A 91 -7.71 9.22 -12.50
C ALA A 91 -6.23 9.29 -12.95
N ILE A 92 -5.35 8.49 -12.34
CA ILE A 92 -3.91 8.55 -12.66
C ILE A 92 -3.55 7.89 -13.99
N LEU A 93 -4.27 6.86 -14.41
CA LEU A 93 -4.00 6.20 -15.69
C LEU A 93 -4.13 7.15 -16.89
N PRO A 94 -5.20 7.95 -17.06
CA PRO A 94 -5.28 8.98 -18.09
C PRO A 94 -4.21 10.05 -17.96
N MET A 95 -3.87 10.46 -16.74
CA MET A 95 -2.82 11.45 -16.49
C MET A 95 -1.44 10.93 -16.89
N ALA A 96 -1.10 9.68 -16.60
CA ALA A 96 0.14 9.05 -17.06
C ALA A 96 0.20 8.99 -18.60
N THR A 97 -0.93 8.67 -19.26
CA THR A 97 -1.04 8.66 -20.72
C THR A 97 -0.87 10.08 -21.31
N ALA A 98 -1.47 11.09 -20.69
CA ALA A 98 -1.31 12.48 -21.10
C ALA A 98 0.15 12.94 -20.97
N LEU A 99 0.80 12.63 -19.85
CA LEU A 99 2.20 12.94 -19.61
C LEU A 99 3.12 12.31 -20.67
N GLN A 100 2.80 11.07 -21.09
CA GLN A 100 3.52 10.38 -22.15
C GLN A 100 3.32 11.06 -23.51
N LYS A 101 2.07 11.43 -23.86
CA LYS A 101 1.74 12.07 -25.16
C LYS A 101 2.25 13.51 -25.27
N THR A 102 2.34 14.23 -24.16
CA THR A 102 2.82 15.62 -24.13
C THR A 102 4.35 15.76 -24.06
N GLY A 103 5.09 14.64 -23.98
CA GLY A 103 6.54 14.67 -23.79
C GLY A 103 6.97 15.00 -22.36
N GLY A 104 6.00 15.11 -21.42
CA GLY A 104 6.30 15.40 -20.03
C GLY A 104 7.13 14.30 -19.35
N VAL A 105 6.99 13.05 -19.81
CA VAL A 105 7.88 11.95 -19.39
C VAL A 105 9.31 12.24 -19.75
N GLN A 106 9.55 12.69 -21.01
CA GLN A 106 10.88 13.00 -21.51
C GLN A 106 11.53 14.12 -20.68
N PHE A 107 10.74 15.14 -20.33
CA PHE A 107 11.21 16.22 -19.47
C PHE A 107 11.65 15.74 -18.08
N VAL A 108 10.87 14.81 -17.48
CA VAL A 108 11.22 14.19 -16.18
C VAL A 108 12.44 13.28 -16.32
N VAL A 109 12.51 12.48 -17.39
CA VAL A 109 13.66 11.60 -17.68
C VAL A 109 14.92 12.44 -17.88
N ASP A 110 14.87 13.49 -18.72
CA ASP A 110 16.01 14.37 -18.98
C ASP A 110 16.48 15.10 -17.72
N GLY A 111 15.55 15.55 -16.87
CA GLY A 111 15.87 16.14 -15.59
C GLY A 111 16.54 15.15 -14.60
N LEU A 112 16.07 13.91 -14.56
CA LEU A 112 16.68 12.85 -13.74
C LEU A 112 18.02 12.38 -14.32
N VAL A 113 18.11 12.24 -15.64
CA VAL A 113 19.34 11.80 -16.32
C VAL A 113 20.42 12.88 -16.27
N SER A 114 20.09 14.13 -16.48
CA SER A 114 21.07 15.24 -16.38
C SER A 114 21.62 15.42 -14.96
N GLY A 115 20.75 15.19 -13.94
CA GLY A 115 21.15 15.29 -12.54
C GLY A 115 21.81 14.03 -11.96
N LEU A 116 21.31 12.86 -12.34
CA LEU A 116 21.61 11.59 -11.65
C LEU A 116 22.03 10.45 -12.62
N GLY A 117 21.69 10.55 -13.91
CA GLY A 117 21.81 9.43 -14.87
C GLY A 117 23.25 9.06 -15.22
N GLN A 118 24.18 10.00 -15.17
CA GLN A 118 25.61 9.70 -15.41
C GLN A 118 26.24 8.88 -14.28
N ARG A 119 25.55 8.74 -13.13
CA ARG A 119 26.04 8.03 -11.93
C ARG A 119 25.50 6.61 -11.78
N GLY A 120 24.69 6.13 -12.71
CA GLY A 120 24.23 4.75 -12.80
C GLY A 120 22.82 4.46 -12.27
N PRO A 121 22.25 3.30 -12.63
CA PRO A 121 20.85 2.92 -12.34
C PRO A 121 20.55 2.75 -10.84
N TYR A 122 21.54 2.42 -10.03
CA TYR A 122 21.37 2.30 -8.58
C TYR A 122 21.01 3.63 -7.91
N LEU A 123 21.58 4.75 -8.42
CA LEU A 123 21.27 6.07 -7.89
C LEU A 123 19.83 6.48 -8.22
N LEU A 124 19.34 6.10 -9.42
CA LEU A 124 17.94 6.30 -9.80
C LEU A 124 16.99 5.49 -8.90
N LEU A 125 17.29 4.23 -8.62
CA LEU A 125 16.52 3.42 -7.67
C LEU A 125 16.50 4.06 -6.28
N GLY A 126 17.65 4.55 -5.81
CA GLY A 126 17.75 5.27 -4.55
C GLY A 126 16.92 6.55 -4.53
N ALA A 127 16.95 7.32 -5.61
CA ALA A 127 16.14 8.53 -5.75
C ALA A 127 14.64 8.23 -5.72
N PHE A 128 14.19 7.19 -6.42
CA PHE A 128 12.79 6.73 -6.34
C PHE A 128 12.42 6.24 -4.95
N PHE A 129 13.31 5.55 -4.25
CA PHE A 129 13.07 5.13 -2.87
C PHE A 129 12.88 6.34 -1.96
N VAL A 130 13.80 7.31 -1.99
CA VAL A 130 13.75 8.50 -1.13
C VAL A 130 12.52 9.35 -1.44
N LEU A 131 12.22 9.57 -2.71
CA LEU A 131 11.06 10.34 -3.16
C LEU A 131 9.75 9.65 -2.71
N THR A 132 9.62 8.35 -2.95
CA THR A 132 8.43 7.59 -2.59
C THR A 132 8.25 7.52 -1.09
N SER A 133 9.32 7.21 -0.36
CA SER A 133 9.31 7.15 1.10
C SER A 133 8.99 8.52 1.72
N GLY A 134 9.50 9.61 1.13
CA GLY A 134 9.19 10.97 1.55
C GLY A 134 7.71 11.33 1.38
N PHE A 135 7.11 11.03 0.23
CA PHE A 135 5.68 11.23 0.01
C PHE A 135 4.82 10.38 0.95
N SER A 136 5.22 9.15 1.20
CA SER A 136 4.49 8.23 2.08
C SER A 136 4.46 8.68 3.55
N GLN A 137 5.32 9.63 3.95
CA GLN A 137 5.24 10.23 5.30
C GLN A 137 4.03 11.14 5.50
N VAL A 138 3.48 11.66 4.41
CA VAL A 138 2.39 12.67 4.44
C VAL A 138 1.11 12.11 3.82
N ILE A 139 1.25 11.31 2.76
CA ILE A 139 0.14 10.74 2.00
C ILE A 139 0.07 9.24 2.32
N SER A 140 -1.12 8.63 2.19
CA SER A 140 -1.25 7.18 2.42
C SER A 140 -0.35 6.36 1.48
N ASN A 141 0.13 5.21 1.97
CA ASN A 141 1.01 4.31 1.21
C ASN A 141 0.40 3.93 -0.16
N THR A 142 -0.91 3.67 -0.17
CA THR A 142 -1.64 3.32 -1.41
C THR A 142 -1.63 4.48 -2.40
N ALA A 143 -1.97 5.69 -1.94
CA ALA A 143 -1.99 6.87 -2.80
C ALA A 143 -0.60 7.20 -3.33
N THR A 144 0.43 7.09 -2.51
CA THR A 144 1.82 7.29 -2.92
C THR A 144 2.25 6.27 -3.97
N THR A 145 1.92 4.99 -3.79
CA THR A 145 2.24 3.93 -4.76
C THR A 145 1.56 4.22 -6.10
N VAL A 146 0.27 4.54 -6.09
CA VAL A 146 -0.51 4.84 -7.30
C VAL A 146 0.04 6.07 -8.02
N LEU A 147 0.51 7.08 -7.29
CA LEU A 147 1.09 8.29 -7.86
C LEU A 147 2.48 8.04 -8.48
N VAL A 148 3.35 7.34 -7.79
CA VAL A 148 4.76 7.23 -8.17
C VAL A 148 5.03 6.06 -9.12
N ALA A 149 4.28 4.95 -9.03
CA ALA A 149 4.52 3.77 -9.84
C ALA A 149 4.43 4.03 -11.37
N PRO A 150 3.44 4.77 -11.90
CA PRO A 150 3.42 5.11 -13.33
C PRO A 150 4.62 5.93 -13.77
N ILE A 151 5.09 6.86 -12.93
CA ILE A 151 6.27 7.69 -13.22
C ILE A 151 7.52 6.80 -13.25
N ALA A 152 7.71 5.94 -12.26
CA ALA A 152 8.82 5.01 -12.19
C ALA A 152 8.85 4.05 -13.38
N TYR A 153 7.69 3.56 -13.83
CA TYR A 153 7.55 2.74 -15.01
C TYR A 153 8.01 3.49 -16.28
N GLN A 154 7.50 4.71 -16.47
CA GLN A 154 7.82 5.51 -17.65
C GLN A 154 9.30 5.90 -17.72
N VAL A 155 9.90 6.25 -16.57
CA VAL A 155 11.34 6.55 -16.48
C VAL A 155 12.17 5.30 -16.83
N ALA A 156 11.81 4.14 -16.31
CA ALA A 156 12.52 2.89 -16.62
C ALA A 156 12.46 2.56 -18.11
N VAL A 157 11.27 2.65 -18.73
CA VAL A 157 11.08 2.41 -20.16
C VAL A 157 11.82 3.45 -21.00
N GLY A 158 11.77 4.73 -20.62
CA GLY A 158 12.47 5.81 -21.32
C GLY A 158 14.00 5.70 -21.29
N LEU A 159 14.54 4.98 -20.31
CA LEU A 159 15.98 4.67 -20.18
C LEU A 159 16.36 3.27 -20.71
N ASP A 160 15.44 2.60 -21.38
CA ASP A 160 15.63 1.25 -21.91
C ASP A 160 16.03 0.21 -20.85
N MET A 161 15.49 0.40 -19.61
CA MET A 161 15.71 -0.47 -18.47
C MET A 161 14.45 -1.28 -18.13
N SER A 162 14.63 -2.40 -17.41
CA SER A 162 13.52 -3.19 -16.90
C SER A 162 12.71 -2.37 -15.87
N PRO A 163 11.39 -2.24 -16.01
CA PRO A 163 10.56 -1.50 -15.05
C PRO A 163 10.36 -2.24 -13.73
N ARG A 164 10.59 -3.57 -13.70
CA ARG A 164 10.33 -4.41 -12.51
C ARG A 164 11.08 -3.94 -11.26
N PRO A 165 12.41 -3.69 -11.29
CA PRO A 165 13.13 -3.24 -10.10
C PRO A 165 12.65 -1.86 -9.63
N PHE A 166 12.27 -0.96 -10.53
CA PHE A 166 11.74 0.36 -10.18
C PHE A 166 10.38 0.25 -9.47
N LEU A 167 9.47 -0.56 -9.99
CA LEU A 167 8.16 -0.79 -9.40
C LEU A 167 8.27 -1.48 -8.03
N MET A 168 9.17 -2.46 -7.88
CA MET A 168 9.42 -3.11 -6.60
C MET A 168 10.01 -2.12 -5.58
N THR A 169 10.94 -1.27 -6.02
CA THR A 169 11.50 -0.21 -5.15
C THR A 169 10.40 0.75 -4.67
N VAL A 170 9.50 1.18 -5.54
CA VAL A 170 8.36 2.04 -5.17
C VAL A 170 7.43 1.33 -4.18
N ALA A 171 7.10 0.05 -4.42
CA ALA A 171 6.23 -0.71 -3.53
C ALA A 171 6.82 -0.89 -2.12
N ILE A 172 8.11 -1.19 -2.03
CA ILE A 172 8.83 -1.29 -0.76
C ILE A 172 8.89 0.08 -0.09
N ALA A 173 9.33 1.12 -0.81
CA ALA A 173 9.49 2.46 -0.27
C ALA A 173 8.18 3.06 0.25
N ALA A 174 7.07 2.85 -0.46
CA ALA A 174 5.76 3.30 -0.01
C ALA A 174 5.33 2.65 1.31
N SER A 175 5.75 1.41 1.56
CA SER A 175 5.43 0.68 2.78
C SER A 175 6.37 1.02 3.95
N THR A 176 7.42 1.81 3.72
CA THR A 176 8.46 2.16 4.72
C THR A 176 8.26 3.52 5.38
N ALA A 177 7.05 4.01 5.46
CA ALA A 177 6.71 5.29 6.08
C ALA A 177 6.74 5.20 7.62
N PHE A 178 7.92 5.10 8.21
CA PHE A 178 8.12 4.92 9.64
C PHE A 178 8.55 6.19 10.38
N ALA A 179 8.96 7.24 9.66
CA ALA A 179 9.54 8.43 10.28
C ALA A 179 8.48 9.37 10.88
N THR A 180 7.20 9.18 10.55
CA THR A 180 6.13 9.97 11.15
C THR A 180 5.03 9.09 11.74
N PRO A 181 4.42 9.47 12.87
CA PRO A 181 3.28 8.75 13.43
C PRO A 181 2.02 8.88 12.56
N ILE A 182 1.95 9.91 11.70
CA ILE A 182 0.79 10.23 10.86
C ILE A 182 0.76 9.36 9.60
N ALA A 183 1.91 8.85 9.17
CA ALA A 183 2.06 8.09 7.92
C ALA A 183 1.22 6.79 7.88
N SER A 184 0.91 6.22 9.04
CA SER A 184 0.15 4.97 9.13
C SER A 184 -0.79 4.99 10.33
N PRO A 185 -2.04 4.49 10.17
CA PRO A 185 -2.97 4.32 11.29
C PRO A 185 -2.39 3.48 12.43
N VAL A 186 -1.55 2.50 12.11
CA VAL A 186 -0.88 1.64 13.09
C VAL A 186 0.07 2.45 13.97
N ASN A 187 0.85 3.35 13.36
CA ASN A 187 1.77 4.22 14.09
C ASN A 187 1.00 5.16 15.03
N THR A 188 -0.11 5.73 14.56
CA THR A 188 -0.97 6.61 15.36
C THR A 188 -1.60 5.90 16.55
N LEU A 189 -2.03 4.63 16.38
CA LEU A 189 -2.62 3.83 17.46
C LEU A 189 -1.62 3.55 18.59
N VAL A 190 -0.35 3.38 18.28
CA VAL A 190 0.69 3.06 19.27
C VAL A 190 1.28 4.31 19.93
N LEU A 191 1.10 5.48 19.32
CA LEU A 191 1.67 6.75 19.80
C LEU A 191 1.29 7.04 21.26
N ASN A 192 -0.01 7.08 21.57
CA ASN A 192 -0.51 7.45 22.89
C ASN A 192 -0.29 6.35 23.95
N PRO A 193 -0.65 5.07 23.71
CA PRO A 193 -0.43 4.01 24.68
C PRO A 193 1.05 3.75 24.98
N GLY A 194 1.93 3.96 23.98
CA GLY A 194 3.37 3.77 24.14
C GLY A 194 4.10 4.97 24.73
N GLY A 195 3.42 6.10 24.93
CA GLY A 195 4.04 7.32 25.43
C GLY A 195 5.11 7.90 24.50
N TYR A 196 5.08 7.53 23.22
CA TYR A 196 6.05 7.98 22.22
C TYR A 196 5.81 9.43 21.83
N LYS A 197 6.89 10.14 21.53
CA LYS A 197 6.87 11.49 20.98
C LYS A 197 7.10 11.46 19.48
N PHE A 198 6.70 12.50 18.78
CA PHE A 198 6.90 12.63 17.33
C PHE A 198 8.38 12.43 16.94
N PHE A 199 9.30 12.98 17.70
CA PHE A 199 10.75 12.85 17.44
C PHE A 199 11.29 11.44 17.62
N ASP A 200 10.66 10.60 18.43
CA ASP A 200 11.07 9.21 18.61
C ASP A 200 10.83 8.43 17.31
N TYR A 201 9.67 8.66 16.65
CA TYR A 201 9.38 8.10 15.32
C TYR A 201 10.39 8.59 14.29
N MET A 202 10.68 9.89 14.27
CA MET A 202 11.62 10.44 13.31
C MET A 202 13.02 9.83 13.48
N ARG A 203 13.51 9.71 14.72
CA ARG A 203 14.85 9.19 15.00
C ARG A 203 15.02 7.71 14.64
N VAL A 204 14.08 6.88 15.08
CA VAL A 204 14.09 5.43 14.83
C VAL A 204 13.68 5.14 13.40
N GLY A 205 12.63 5.81 12.91
CA GLY A 205 12.09 5.59 11.57
C GLY A 205 13.05 5.98 10.45
N LEU A 206 13.78 7.11 10.56
CA LEU A 206 14.79 7.49 9.58
C LEU A 206 15.95 6.48 9.53
N LEU A 207 16.39 5.99 10.69
CA LEU A 207 17.43 4.96 10.74
C LEU A 207 16.95 3.68 10.03
N LEU A 208 15.74 3.25 10.33
CA LEU A 208 15.14 2.06 9.71
C LEU A 208 14.95 2.24 8.21
N GLN A 209 14.52 3.43 7.76
CA GLN A 209 14.39 3.74 6.34
C GLN A 209 15.75 3.71 5.63
N LEU A 210 16.81 4.17 6.26
CA LEU A 210 18.17 4.10 5.70
C LEU A 210 18.62 2.65 5.54
N VAL A 211 18.37 1.80 6.53
CA VAL A 211 18.67 0.37 6.46
C VAL A 211 17.89 -0.29 5.33
N LEU A 212 16.58 0.04 5.20
CA LEU A 212 15.74 -0.49 4.14
C LEU A 212 16.12 0.04 2.75
N LEU A 213 16.56 1.29 2.65
CA LEU A 213 17.14 1.84 1.41
C LEU A 213 18.32 0.99 0.94
N VAL A 214 19.29 0.75 1.83
CA VAL A 214 20.49 -0.05 1.49
C VAL A 214 20.08 -1.48 1.13
N ALA A 215 19.22 -2.11 1.92
CA ALA A 215 18.70 -3.45 1.65
C ALA A 215 17.99 -3.52 0.29
N THR A 216 17.15 -2.52 -0.03
CA THR A 216 16.43 -2.44 -1.31
C THR A 216 17.40 -2.31 -2.48
N LEU A 217 18.42 -1.45 -2.37
CA LEU A 217 19.41 -1.24 -3.42
C LEU A 217 20.29 -2.48 -3.68
N VAL A 218 20.42 -3.38 -2.71
CA VAL A 218 21.15 -4.65 -2.87
C VAL A 218 20.23 -5.75 -3.37
N ILE A 219 19.10 -5.97 -2.70
CA ILE A 219 18.24 -7.13 -2.93
C ILE A 219 17.43 -6.99 -4.21
N VAL A 220 16.86 -5.80 -4.49
CA VAL A 220 15.98 -5.63 -5.65
C VAL A 220 16.71 -5.84 -6.98
N PRO A 221 17.89 -5.26 -7.24
CA PRO A 221 18.61 -5.51 -8.47
C PRO A 221 19.15 -6.94 -8.59
N TRP A 222 19.39 -7.61 -7.46
CA TRP A 222 19.81 -9.02 -7.44
C TRP A 222 18.66 -9.95 -7.82
N MET A 223 17.45 -9.69 -7.34
CA MET A 223 16.26 -10.49 -7.69
C MET A 223 15.66 -10.13 -9.07
N PHE A 224 15.72 -8.85 -9.41
CA PHE A 224 15.14 -8.30 -10.64
C PHE A 224 16.23 -7.54 -11.41
N PRO A 225 16.84 -8.18 -12.43
CA PRO A 225 17.91 -7.54 -13.19
C PRO A 225 17.43 -6.26 -13.88
N LEU A 226 18.31 -5.26 -13.86
CA LEU A 226 18.05 -3.93 -14.44
C LEU A 226 18.06 -3.93 -15.97
N SER A 227 18.79 -4.89 -16.59
CA SER A 227 18.81 -5.05 -18.04
C SER A 227 17.46 -5.58 -18.54
N PRO A 228 16.92 -5.04 -19.64
CA PRO A 228 15.75 -5.63 -20.29
C PRO A 228 16.11 -7.06 -20.75
N ARG A 229 15.20 -8.00 -20.52
CA ARG A 229 15.25 -9.34 -21.10
C ARG A 229 14.46 -9.35 -22.39
#